data_ac90e8c2fe7014c1b8590589d76f920a
#
_entry.id   ac90e8c2fe7014c1b8590589d76f920a
#
_cell.length_a   1.000
_cell.length_b   1.000
_cell.length_c   1.000
_cell.angle_alpha   90.00
_cell.angle_beta   90.00
_cell.angle_gamma   90.00
#
_symmetry.space_group_name_H-M   'P 1'
#
loop_
_entity.id
_entity.type
_entity.pdbx_description
1 polymer ?
#
loop_
_entity_poly.entity_id
_entity_poly.type
_entity_poly.pdbx_seq_one_letter_code
_entity_poly.pdbx_strand_id
1 'polypeptide(L)'
;MAQLLYQGHGSFRLTAEDGTVIYVDPYAGMGYDLPADLILVTHDHYDHTDLEKVPKKPDVRIITQVEALEGGEYRRFCCKGVSVSAVPAYNQNHDRAACVGYVLKLDGVKLYAAGDTSRTDAMGTQLNGMRLDYALLPIDGIFNMNAQEASLCARLIDAAHTIPIHVKPGALYDREMAEAFHAQGRILLAPGETLELQPSRR
;
A
#
# COMPACT_ATOMS: atom_id res chain seq x y z
N MET A 1 -11.35 0.40 15.86
CA MET A 1 -11.06 1.04 14.55
C MET A 1 -9.69 0.63 14.06
N ALA A 2 -9.54 0.41 12.76
CA ALA A 2 -8.26 0.03 12.18
C ALA A 2 -7.21 1.12 12.36
N GLN A 3 -5.94 0.71 12.47
CA GLN A 3 -4.79 1.61 12.57
C GLN A 3 -3.78 1.29 11.47
N LEU A 4 -3.13 2.32 10.95
CA LEU A 4 -1.99 2.22 10.05
C LEU A 4 -0.76 2.75 10.76
N LEU A 5 0.30 1.94 10.86
CA LEU A 5 1.64 2.35 11.24
C LEU A 5 2.49 2.45 9.97
N TYR A 6 2.98 3.65 9.63
CA TYR A 6 3.91 3.82 8.54
C TYR A 6 5.33 3.47 9.00
N GLN A 7 5.96 2.50 8.36
CA GLN A 7 7.29 2.02 8.72
C GLN A 7 8.39 2.72 7.92
N GLY A 8 8.02 3.35 6.81
CA GLY A 8 8.94 4.03 5.90
C GLY A 8 9.05 3.32 4.55
N HIS A 9 9.62 3.98 3.55
CA HIS A 9 9.71 3.48 2.18
C HIS A 9 8.33 3.03 1.66
N GLY A 10 8.19 1.80 1.14
CA GLY A 10 6.91 1.18 0.77
C GLY A 10 6.19 0.45 1.92
N SER A 11 6.84 0.34 3.09
CA SER A 11 6.43 -0.56 4.17
C SER A 11 5.43 0.07 5.13
N PHE A 12 4.38 -0.65 5.48
CA PHE A 12 3.44 -0.26 6.54
C PHE A 12 2.74 -1.47 7.15
N ARG A 13 2.22 -1.28 8.37
CA ARG A 13 1.40 -2.26 9.08
C ARG A 13 -0.01 -1.74 9.29
N LEU A 14 -0.99 -2.59 9.07
CA LEU A 14 -2.38 -2.37 9.48
C LEU A 14 -2.70 -3.25 10.67
N THR A 15 -3.47 -2.72 11.62
CA THR A 15 -4.02 -3.48 12.73
C THR A 15 -5.52 -3.23 12.77
N ALA A 16 -6.31 -4.28 12.55
CA ALA A 16 -7.77 -4.19 12.62
C ALA A 16 -8.28 -4.13 14.06
N GLU A 17 -9.53 -3.74 14.25
CA GLU A 17 -10.16 -3.60 15.57
C GLU A 17 -10.19 -4.93 16.36
N ASP A 18 -10.31 -6.04 15.67
CA ASP A 18 -10.27 -7.39 16.25
C ASP A 18 -8.86 -7.89 16.59
N GLY A 19 -7.82 -7.09 16.32
CA GLY A 19 -6.41 -7.44 16.54
C GLY A 19 -5.76 -8.21 15.38
N THR A 20 -6.41 -8.30 14.22
CA THR A 20 -5.79 -8.86 13.00
C THR A 20 -4.67 -7.93 12.51
N VAL A 21 -3.47 -8.49 12.33
CA VAL A 21 -2.24 -7.77 11.96
C VAL A 21 -1.86 -8.09 10.53
N ILE A 22 -1.70 -7.04 9.71
CA ILE A 22 -1.34 -7.14 8.30
C ILE A 22 -0.08 -6.31 8.05
N TYR A 23 0.94 -6.90 7.44
CA TYR A 23 2.09 -6.16 6.91
C TYR A 23 2.03 -6.10 5.39
N VAL A 24 2.39 -4.95 4.84
CA VAL A 24 2.49 -4.73 3.40
C VAL A 24 3.92 -4.30 3.08
N ASP A 25 4.54 -4.99 2.13
CA ASP A 25 5.90 -4.77 1.66
C ASP A 25 6.92 -4.60 2.80
N PRO A 26 7.08 -5.59 3.68
CA PRO A 26 7.94 -5.49 4.85
C PRO A 26 9.41 -5.36 4.44
N TYR A 27 10.04 -4.27 4.86
CA TYR A 27 11.46 -4.00 4.64
C TYR A 27 11.95 -2.87 5.54
N ALA A 28 11.34 -1.70 5.42
CA ALA A 28 11.83 -0.45 5.99
C ALA A 28 11.48 -0.28 7.46
N GLY A 29 12.27 0.49 8.16
CA GLY A 29 11.97 1.05 9.47
C GLY A 29 11.81 0.03 10.60
N MET A 30 10.93 0.39 11.54
CA MET A 30 10.66 -0.34 12.77
C MET A 30 9.17 -0.62 12.94
N GLY A 31 8.77 -1.29 14.04
CA GLY A 31 7.37 -1.63 14.32
C GLY A 31 6.97 -3.02 13.83
N TYR A 32 7.96 -3.94 13.73
CA TYR A 32 7.75 -5.36 13.48
C TYR A 32 7.66 -6.14 14.81
N ASP A 33 6.79 -5.66 15.70
CA ASP A 33 6.64 -6.13 17.06
C ASP A 33 5.40 -7.02 17.28
N LEU A 34 4.44 -6.95 16.35
CA LEU A 34 3.22 -7.76 16.42
C LEU A 34 3.28 -8.93 15.44
N PRO A 35 2.96 -10.18 15.88
CA PRO A 35 2.90 -11.32 14.98
C PRO A 35 1.83 -11.16 13.90
N ALA A 36 2.21 -11.35 12.63
CA ALA A 36 1.36 -11.21 11.46
C ALA A 36 0.30 -12.31 11.36
N ASP A 37 -0.92 -11.93 10.99
CA ASP A 37 -1.96 -12.80 10.44
C ASP A 37 -1.88 -12.87 8.91
N LEU A 38 -1.48 -11.76 8.28
CA LEU A 38 -1.38 -11.61 6.83
C LEU A 38 -0.15 -10.80 6.45
N ILE A 39 0.57 -11.25 5.44
CA ILE A 39 1.64 -10.49 4.81
C ILE A 39 1.32 -10.37 3.33
N LEU A 40 1.36 -9.15 2.81
CA LEU A 40 1.15 -8.84 1.40
C LEU A 40 2.45 -8.32 0.81
N VAL A 41 2.86 -8.87 -0.33
CA VAL A 41 4.02 -8.43 -1.10
C VAL A 41 3.54 -8.02 -2.49
N THR A 42 3.80 -6.77 -2.87
CA THR A 42 3.35 -6.23 -4.16
C THR A 42 4.19 -6.71 -5.33
N HIS A 43 5.49 -6.92 -5.12
CA HIS A 43 6.44 -7.41 -6.13
C HIS A 43 7.73 -7.92 -5.48
N ASP A 44 8.54 -8.66 -6.24
CA ASP A 44 9.74 -9.34 -5.74
C ASP A 44 11.01 -8.48 -5.90
N HIS A 45 11.03 -7.31 -5.24
CA HIS A 45 12.26 -6.53 -5.05
C HIS A 45 12.71 -6.61 -3.59
N TYR A 46 14.03 -6.54 -3.36
CA TYR A 46 14.64 -6.75 -2.03
C TYR A 46 14.12 -5.78 -0.96
N ASP A 47 13.72 -4.59 -1.37
CA ASP A 47 13.21 -3.50 -0.53
C ASP A 47 11.70 -3.57 -0.27
N HIS A 48 11.07 -4.71 -0.62
CA HIS A 48 9.66 -5.02 -0.36
C HIS A 48 9.45 -6.41 0.26
N THR A 49 10.52 -7.22 0.42
CA THR A 49 10.39 -8.67 0.69
C THR A 49 11.18 -9.17 1.91
N ASP A 50 11.52 -8.31 2.87
CA ASP A 50 12.20 -8.74 4.10
C ASP A 50 11.23 -9.44 5.07
N LEU A 51 10.79 -10.64 4.65
CA LEU A 51 9.82 -11.44 5.42
C LEU A 51 10.39 -11.96 6.75
N GLU A 52 11.72 -12.00 6.91
CA GLU A 52 12.35 -12.46 8.16
C GLU A 52 12.17 -11.46 9.29
N LYS A 53 12.02 -10.19 8.96
CA LYS A 53 11.76 -9.10 9.89
C LYS A 53 10.41 -9.22 10.61
N VAL A 54 9.44 -9.88 9.97
CA VAL A 54 8.07 -9.98 10.45
C VAL A 54 7.90 -11.20 11.34
N PRO A 55 7.57 -11.04 12.63
CA PRO A 55 7.13 -12.16 13.46
C PRO A 55 5.81 -12.70 12.90
N LYS A 56 5.65 -14.01 12.88
CA LYS A 56 4.53 -14.69 12.21
C LYS A 56 3.71 -15.50 13.19
N LYS A 57 2.39 -15.43 13.11
CA LYS A 57 1.51 -16.41 13.78
C LYS A 57 1.63 -17.77 13.10
N PRO A 58 1.31 -18.89 13.77
CA PRO A 58 1.42 -20.24 13.19
C PRO A 58 0.58 -20.41 11.90
N ASP A 59 -0.53 -19.68 11.78
CA ASP A 59 -1.48 -19.71 10.68
C ASP A 59 -1.36 -18.48 9.76
N VAL A 60 -0.22 -17.78 9.78
CA VAL A 60 0.02 -16.61 8.92
C VAL A 60 -0.20 -16.96 7.46
N ARG A 61 -0.90 -16.09 6.75
CA ARG A 61 -1.03 -16.16 5.30
C ARG A 61 -0.08 -15.16 4.66
N ILE A 62 0.69 -15.61 3.68
CA ILE A 62 1.54 -14.75 2.83
C ILE A 62 0.94 -14.76 1.44
N ILE A 63 0.68 -13.60 0.87
CA ILE A 63 0.20 -13.42 -0.50
C ILE A 63 1.20 -12.53 -1.20
N THR A 64 1.86 -13.10 -2.19
CA THR A 64 2.81 -12.40 -3.06
C THR A 64 2.16 -12.08 -4.40
N GLN A 65 2.86 -11.36 -5.26
CA GLN A 65 2.44 -11.12 -6.64
C GLN A 65 2.19 -12.43 -7.43
N VAL A 66 2.82 -13.53 -7.03
CA VAL A 66 2.66 -14.84 -7.71
C VAL A 66 1.24 -15.35 -7.54
N GLU A 67 0.75 -15.42 -6.29
CA GLU A 67 -0.64 -15.82 -6.03
C GLU A 67 -1.63 -14.75 -6.51
N ALA A 68 -1.25 -13.47 -6.39
CA ALA A 68 -2.10 -12.35 -6.75
C ALA A 68 -2.35 -12.22 -8.26
N LEU A 69 -1.42 -12.72 -9.09
CA LEU A 69 -1.49 -12.76 -10.57
C LEU A 69 -1.60 -14.17 -11.13
N GLU A 70 -2.07 -15.14 -10.35
CA GLU A 70 -2.19 -16.51 -10.79
C GLU A 70 -3.02 -16.63 -12.09
N GLY A 71 -2.41 -17.25 -13.11
CA GLY A 71 -3.03 -17.38 -14.44
C GLY A 71 -3.16 -16.07 -15.22
N GLY A 72 -2.44 -15.01 -14.83
CA GLY A 72 -2.51 -13.67 -15.43
C GLY A 72 -3.74 -12.85 -15.03
N GLU A 73 -4.49 -13.32 -14.04
CA GLU A 73 -5.67 -12.65 -13.52
C GLU A 73 -5.44 -12.05 -12.14
N TYR A 74 -5.94 -10.83 -11.90
CA TYR A 74 -5.90 -10.18 -10.58
C TYR A 74 -6.87 -10.86 -9.61
N ARG A 75 -6.31 -11.59 -8.65
CA ARG A 75 -7.07 -12.45 -7.73
C ARG A 75 -7.62 -11.66 -6.53
N ARG A 76 -8.61 -12.28 -5.88
CA ARG A 76 -9.21 -11.78 -4.63
C ARG A 76 -9.06 -12.81 -3.54
N PHE A 77 -8.82 -12.32 -2.32
CA PHE A 77 -8.60 -13.16 -1.14
C PHE A 77 -9.45 -12.64 0.02
N CYS A 78 -9.70 -13.53 0.97
CA CYS A 78 -10.26 -13.18 2.28
C CYS A 78 -9.45 -13.88 3.36
N CYS A 79 -9.00 -13.13 4.35
CA CYS A 79 -8.22 -13.64 5.48
C CYS A 79 -8.65 -12.90 6.75
N LYS A 80 -9.11 -13.65 7.78
CA LYS A 80 -9.49 -13.07 9.08
C LYS A 80 -10.42 -11.84 8.94
N GLY A 81 -11.44 -11.93 8.09
CA GLY A 81 -12.37 -10.82 7.85
C GLY A 81 -11.85 -9.69 6.95
N VAL A 82 -10.57 -9.69 6.61
CA VAL A 82 -9.98 -8.73 5.67
C VAL A 82 -10.16 -9.22 4.24
N SER A 83 -10.78 -8.40 3.38
CA SER A 83 -10.83 -8.65 1.94
C SER A 83 -9.64 -7.97 1.26
N VAL A 84 -8.97 -8.70 0.38
CA VAL A 84 -7.83 -8.23 -0.41
C VAL A 84 -8.13 -8.46 -1.89
N SER A 85 -7.97 -7.43 -2.72
CA SER A 85 -8.13 -7.53 -4.17
C SER A 85 -6.85 -7.03 -4.83
N ALA A 86 -6.20 -7.86 -5.63
CA ALA A 86 -5.10 -7.42 -6.47
C ALA A 86 -5.60 -6.51 -7.58
N VAL A 87 -4.81 -5.52 -7.95
CA VAL A 87 -5.09 -4.56 -9.03
C VAL A 87 -3.81 -4.26 -9.81
N PRO A 88 -3.90 -3.74 -11.05
CA PRO A 88 -2.73 -3.39 -11.84
C PRO A 88 -1.80 -2.39 -11.14
N ALA A 89 -0.50 -2.73 -11.08
CA ALA A 89 0.59 -1.84 -10.69
C ALA A 89 1.79 -2.17 -11.58
N TYR A 90 2.30 -1.19 -12.34
CA TYR A 90 3.43 -1.38 -13.24
C TYR A 90 3.98 -0.05 -13.74
N ASN A 91 5.21 -0.08 -14.22
CA ASN A 91 5.85 1.01 -14.96
C ASN A 91 7.03 0.45 -15.77
N GLN A 92 7.90 1.32 -16.28
CA GLN A 92 9.07 0.89 -17.06
C GLN A 92 10.09 0.06 -16.27
N ASN A 93 10.09 0.15 -14.93
CA ASN A 93 11.00 -0.58 -14.03
C ASN A 93 10.32 -1.80 -13.38
N HIS A 94 9.00 -1.90 -13.49
CA HIS A 94 8.16 -2.89 -12.80
C HIS A 94 7.23 -3.55 -13.80
N ASP A 95 7.50 -4.83 -14.13
CA ASP A 95 6.75 -5.58 -15.13
C ASP A 95 5.30 -5.80 -14.64
N ARG A 96 4.35 -5.54 -15.54
CA ARG A 96 2.92 -5.77 -15.30
C ARG A 96 2.58 -7.21 -14.94
N ALA A 97 3.38 -8.18 -15.40
CA ALA A 97 3.20 -9.60 -15.11
C ALA A 97 3.81 -10.03 -13.77
N ALA A 98 4.55 -9.12 -13.09
CA ALA A 98 5.28 -9.41 -11.87
C ALA A 98 5.01 -8.42 -10.73
N CYS A 99 4.08 -7.47 -10.92
CA CYS A 99 3.77 -6.45 -9.92
C CYS A 99 2.27 -6.27 -9.77
N VAL A 100 1.82 -6.01 -8.54
CA VAL A 100 0.43 -5.72 -8.20
C VAL A 100 0.34 -4.61 -7.17
N GLY A 101 -0.75 -3.86 -7.21
CA GLY A 101 -1.25 -3.14 -6.04
C GLY A 101 -2.34 -3.96 -5.34
N TYR A 102 -2.69 -3.57 -4.13
CA TYR A 102 -3.75 -4.20 -3.35
C TYR A 102 -4.82 -3.20 -2.91
N VAL A 103 -6.08 -3.56 -3.07
CA VAL A 103 -7.18 -2.90 -2.38
C VAL A 103 -7.60 -3.78 -1.20
N LEU A 104 -7.45 -3.24 0.02
CA LEU A 104 -7.84 -3.90 1.26
C LEU A 104 -9.15 -3.31 1.77
N LYS A 105 -10.00 -4.17 2.35
CA LYS A 105 -11.18 -3.76 3.10
C LYS A 105 -11.14 -4.41 4.48
N LEU A 106 -11.09 -3.57 5.53
CA LEU A 106 -11.06 -3.96 6.94
C LEU A 106 -11.81 -2.91 7.77
N ASP A 107 -12.57 -3.31 8.77
CA ASP A 107 -13.33 -2.43 9.69
C ASP A 107 -14.16 -1.35 8.96
N GLY A 108 -14.70 -1.67 7.80
CA GLY A 108 -15.45 -0.73 6.96
C GLY A 108 -14.60 0.23 6.12
N VAL A 109 -13.29 0.29 6.35
CA VAL A 109 -12.33 1.11 5.60
C VAL A 109 -11.90 0.40 4.32
N LYS A 110 -11.77 1.15 3.22
CA LYS A 110 -11.18 0.71 1.95
C LYS A 110 -9.88 1.46 1.70
N LEU A 111 -8.78 0.73 1.62
CA LEU A 111 -7.44 1.28 1.45
C LEU A 111 -6.79 0.68 0.19
N TYR A 112 -6.20 1.54 -0.64
CA TYR A 112 -5.38 1.14 -1.78
C TYR A 112 -3.89 1.29 -1.43
N ALA A 113 -3.17 0.18 -1.50
CA ALA A 113 -1.72 0.10 -1.46
C ALA A 113 -1.21 -0.02 -2.89
N ALA A 114 -0.61 1.02 -3.43
CA ALA A 114 -0.23 1.04 -4.84
C ALA A 114 0.92 0.08 -5.17
N GLY A 115 1.82 -0.20 -4.20
CA GLY A 115 3.12 -0.79 -4.49
C GLY A 115 3.94 0.15 -5.36
N ASP A 116 4.89 -0.40 -6.08
CA ASP A 116 5.71 0.35 -7.02
C ASP A 116 5.02 0.42 -8.39
N THR A 117 4.70 1.63 -8.81
CA THR A 117 3.92 1.87 -10.02
C THR A 117 4.06 3.29 -10.53
N SER A 118 3.82 3.49 -11.82
CA SER A 118 3.42 4.77 -12.40
C SER A 118 1.91 4.77 -12.65
N ARG A 119 1.41 5.78 -13.36
CA ARG A 119 0.01 5.86 -13.73
C ARG A 119 -0.43 4.62 -14.52
N THR A 120 -1.52 3.99 -14.09
CA THR A 120 -2.20 2.91 -14.81
C THR A 120 -3.63 3.33 -15.20
N ASP A 121 -4.19 2.71 -16.25
CA ASP A 121 -5.58 2.96 -16.64
C ASP A 121 -6.57 2.55 -15.54
N ALA A 122 -6.21 1.55 -14.74
CA ALA A 122 -7.03 1.08 -13.62
C ALA A 122 -7.30 2.17 -12.58
N MET A 123 -6.42 3.15 -12.42
CA MET A 123 -6.60 4.26 -11.48
C MET A 123 -7.85 5.09 -11.81
N GLY A 124 -8.09 5.38 -13.10
CA GLY A 124 -9.26 6.13 -13.53
C GLY A 124 -10.50 5.30 -13.86
N THR A 125 -10.35 4.02 -14.16
CA THR A 125 -11.46 3.17 -14.60
C THR A 125 -11.99 2.23 -13.53
N GLN A 126 -11.10 1.65 -12.73
CA GLN A 126 -11.45 0.66 -11.72
C GLN A 126 -11.43 1.27 -10.31
N LEU A 127 -10.33 1.93 -9.91
CA LEU A 127 -10.15 2.43 -8.54
C LEU A 127 -11.06 3.62 -8.25
N ASN A 128 -11.25 4.51 -9.22
CA ASN A 128 -12.15 5.69 -9.09
C ASN A 128 -13.56 5.31 -8.61
N GLY A 129 -14.13 4.22 -9.14
CA GLY A 129 -15.49 3.77 -8.77
C GLY A 129 -15.57 3.06 -7.40
N MET A 130 -14.44 2.72 -6.76
CA MET A 130 -14.42 1.93 -5.52
C MET A 130 -14.76 2.73 -4.27
N ARG A 131 -14.78 4.07 -4.32
CA ARG A 131 -14.95 4.95 -3.15
C ARG A 131 -13.96 4.60 -2.06
N LEU A 132 -12.67 4.74 -2.39
CA LEU A 132 -11.57 4.46 -1.47
C LEU A 132 -11.50 5.52 -0.38
N ASP A 133 -11.26 5.09 0.86
CA ASP A 133 -11.03 5.99 1.98
C ASP A 133 -9.58 6.50 1.98
N TYR A 134 -8.64 5.60 1.68
CA TYR A 134 -7.21 5.91 1.66
C TYR A 134 -6.54 5.34 0.41
N ALA A 135 -5.54 6.08 -0.12
CA ALA A 135 -4.63 5.60 -1.15
C ALA A 135 -3.18 5.93 -0.76
N LEU A 136 -2.30 4.92 -0.73
CA LEU A 136 -0.88 5.08 -0.50
C LEU A 136 -0.18 5.04 -1.86
N LEU A 137 0.52 6.12 -2.23
CA LEU A 137 1.10 6.32 -3.57
C LEU A 137 2.61 6.55 -3.49
N PRO A 138 3.44 5.83 -4.29
CA PRO A 138 4.87 6.06 -4.36
C PRO A 138 5.18 7.36 -5.10
N ILE A 139 6.18 8.14 -4.64
CA ILE A 139 6.48 9.47 -5.19
C ILE A 139 7.96 9.76 -5.43
N ASP A 140 8.85 8.74 -5.42
CA ASP A 140 10.30 8.94 -5.49
C ASP A 140 10.80 9.58 -6.78
N GLY A 141 10.07 9.49 -7.88
CA GLY A 141 10.38 10.13 -9.16
C GLY A 141 11.54 9.50 -9.94
N ILE A 142 12.08 8.38 -9.48
CA ILE A 142 13.18 7.65 -10.12
C ILE A 142 12.72 6.26 -10.56
N PHE A 143 12.21 5.48 -9.65
CA PHE A 143 11.68 4.13 -9.92
C PHE A 143 10.16 4.15 -10.10
N ASN A 144 9.51 5.17 -9.55
CA ASN A 144 8.07 5.35 -9.50
C ASN A 144 7.65 6.74 -10.00
N MET A 145 6.39 7.09 -9.75
CA MET A 145 5.86 8.43 -10.02
C MET A 145 6.70 9.50 -9.30
N ASN A 146 6.88 10.64 -9.91
CA ASN A 146 7.24 11.83 -9.14
C ASN A 146 6.01 12.45 -8.45
N ALA A 147 6.23 13.42 -7.56
CA ALA A 147 5.15 14.05 -6.79
C ALA A 147 4.04 14.67 -7.67
N GLN A 148 4.38 15.17 -8.88
CA GLN A 148 3.40 15.76 -9.81
C GLN A 148 2.54 14.68 -10.45
N GLU A 149 3.13 13.60 -10.94
CA GLU A 149 2.40 12.45 -11.51
C GLU A 149 1.52 11.79 -10.45
N ALA A 150 2.05 11.56 -9.23
CA ALA A 150 1.29 11.02 -8.12
C ALA A 150 0.10 11.92 -7.74
N SER A 151 0.27 13.25 -7.81
CA SER A 151 -0.83 14.21 -7.58
C SER A 151 -1.93 14.12 -8.65
N LEU A 152 -1.55 13.82 -9.91
CA LEU A 152 -2.52 13.54 -10.98
C LEU A 152 -3.23 12.19 -10.72
N CYS A 153 -2.50 11.16 -10.34
CA CYS A 153 -3.06 9.85 -10.04
C CYS A 153 -4.01 9.90 -8.82
N ALA A 154 -3.67 10.67 -7.78
CA ALA A 154 -4.56 10.90 -6.65
C ALA A 154 -5.93 11.46 -7.07
N ARG A 155 -5.95 12.41 -8.03
CA ARG A 155 -7.21 12.93 -8.60
C ARG A 155 -7.96 11.90 -9.43
N LEU A 156 -7.26 11.03 -10.16
CA LEU A 156 -7.89 9.96 -10.95
C LEU A 156 -8.53 8.89 -10.04
N ILE A 157 -7.85 8.53 -8.96
CA ILE A 157 -8.30 7.53 -7.98
C ILE A 157 -9.48 8.07 -7.16
N ASP A 158 -9.48 9.35 -6.84
CA ASP A 158 -10.49 10.05 -6.02
C ASP A 158 -10.71 9.39 -4.65
N ALA A 159 -9.63 9.00 -3.97
CA ALA A 159 -9.71 8.56 -2.57
C ALA A 159 -9.99 9.75 -1.65
N ALA A 160 -10.64 9.51 -0.49
CA ALA A 160 -10.88 10.56 0.49
C ALA A 160 -9.59 11.15 1.05
N HIS A 161 -8.60 10.28 1.26
CA HIS A 161 -7.27 10.64 1.77
C HIS A 161 -6.18 9.98 0.92
N THR A 162 -5.07 10.69 0.75
CA THR A 162 -3.87 10.17 0.06
C THR A 162 -2.63 10.36 0.91
N ILE A 163 -1.80 9.32 0.96
CA ILE A 163 -0.57 9.26 1.76
C ILE A 163 0.59 8.98 0.81
N PRO A 164 1.57 9.89 0.68
CA PRO A 164 2.77 9.63 -0.09
C PRO A 164 3.67 8.64 0.65
N ILE A 165 4.11 7.61 -0.06
CA ILE A 165 5.06 6.59 0.38
C ILE A 165 6.21 6.49 -0.61
N HIS A 166 7.20 5.66 -0.34
CA HIS A 166 8.36 5.46 -1.22
C HIS A 166 8.88 6.81 -1.74
N VAL A 167 9.16 7.71 -0.77
CA VAL A 167 9.34 9.14 -1.06
C VAL A 167 10.69 9.42 -1.68
N LYS A 168 11.70 8.60 -1.32
CA LYS A 168 13.08 8.79 -1.78
C LYS A 168 13.81 7.46 -1.85
N PRO A 169 14.49 7.14 -2.95
CA PRO A 169 15.31 5.94 -3.04
C PRO A 169 16.42 5.92 -1.99
N GLY A 170 16.64 4.77 -1.37
CA GLY A 170 17.70 4.56 -0.39
C GLY A 170 17.51 5.27 0.95
N ALA A 171 16.35 5.89 1.20
CA ALA A 171 15.99 6.51 2.46
C ALA A 171 14.62 6.05 2.95
N LEU A 172 14.45 6.04 4.29
CA LEU A 172 13.14 5.70 4.88
C LEU A 172 12.07 6.73 4.54
N TYR A 173 12.46 8.01 4.48
CA TYR A 173 11.58 9.14 4.26
C TYR A 173 12.39 10.40 3.93
N ASP A 174 11.76 11.32 3.23
CA ASP A 174 12.26 12.67 2.99
C ASP A 174 11.07 13.64 3.07
N ARG A 175 11.08 14.52 4.06
CA ARG A 175 9.96 15.40 4.34
C ARG A 175 9.72 16.42 3.23
N GLU A 176 10.78 16.99 2.67
CA GLU A 176 10.68 17.99 1.60
C GLU A 176 10.05 17.38 0.34
N MET A 177 10.49 16.18 -0.02
CA MET A 177 9.89 15.44 -1.14
C MET A 177 8.42 15.07 -0.86
N ALA A 178 8.08 14.66 0.36
CA ALA A 178 6.70 14.36 0.74
C ALA A 178 5.81 15.61 0.69
N GLU A 179 6.32 16.78 1.08
CA GLU A 179 5.62 18.06 1.02
C GLU A 179 5.36 18.53 -0.41
N ALA A 180 6.17 18.11 -1.39
CA ALA A 180 5.95 18.40 -2.81
C ALA A 180 4.75 17.66 -3.42
N PHE A 181 4.25 16.61 -2.78
CA PHE A 181 3.03 15.92 -3.19
C PHE A 181 1.78 16.73 -2.81
N HIS A 182 0.92 17.03 -3.77
CA HIS A 182 -0.28 17.83 -3.56
C HIS A 182 -1.54 17.06 -3.99
N ALA A 183 -2.37 16.69 -3.03
CA ALA A 183 -3.64 16.03 -3.27
C ALA A 183 -4.71 16.50 -2.26
N GLN A 184 -5.97 16.38 -2.66
CA GLN A 184 -7.07 16.56 -1.73
C GLN A 184 -7.01 15.48 -0.64
N GLY A 185 -7.21 15.86 0.62
CA GLY A 185 -7.13 14.93 1.75
C GLY A 185 -5.74 14.34 1.97
N ARG A 186 -4.67 15.03 1.51
CA ARG A 186 -3.29 14.60 1.77
C ARG A 186 -3.02 14.46 3.27
N ILE A 187 -2.42 13.33 3.64
CA ILE A 187 -1.88 13.06 4.97
C ILE A 187 -0.40 12.75 4.82
N LEU A 188 0.46 13.44 5.55
CA LEU A 188 1.89 13.15 5.61
C LEU A 188 2.17 12.36 6.89
N LEU A 189 2.78 11.19 6.76
CA LEU A 189 3.21 10.35 7.87
C LEU A 189 4.71 10.18 7.80
N ALA A 190 5.40 10.43 8.90
CA ALA A 190 6.79 10.05 9.06
C ALA A 190 6.90 8.59 9.54
N PRO A 191 8.03 7.90 9.29
CA PRO A 191 8.25 6.55 9.80
C PRO A 191 8.08 6.48 11.31
N GLY A 192 7.30 5.50 11.79
CA GLY A 192 6.93 5.33 13.19
C GLY A 192 5.64 6.03 13.60
N GLU A 193 5.07 6.89 12.75
CA GLU A 193 3.77 7.51 13.05
C GLU A 193 2.61 6.55 12.75
N THR A 194 1.58 6.67 13.57
CA THR A 194 0.35 5.88 13.48
C THR A 194 -0.83 6.77 13.12
N LEU A 195 -1.66 6.31 12.20
CA LEU A 195 -2.92 6.92 11.80
C LEU A 195 -4.10 6.01 12.15
N GLU A 196 -5.08 6.54 12.85
CA GLU A 196 -6.36 5.88 13.02
C GLU A 196 -7.20 6.01 11.75
N LEU A 197 -7.59 4.88 11.17
CA LEU A 197 -8.32 4.83 9.90
C LEU A 197 -9.82 4.90 10.15
N GLN A 198 -10.50 5.79 9.42
CA GLN A 198 -11.94 5.95 9.51
C GLN A 198 -12.59 5.84 8.12
N PRO A 199 -13.75 5.15 7.99
CA PRO A 199 -14.52 5.17 6.76
C PRO A 199 -14.97 6.59 6.43
N SER A 200 -14.77 7.01 5.19
CA SER A 200 -15.29 8.30 4.71
C SER A 200 -16.81 8.25 4.55
N ARG A 201 -17.50 9.33 4.88
CA ARG A 201 -18.97 9.47 4.71
C ARG A 201 -19.36 9.89 3.29
N ARG A 202 -18.64 9.39 2.25
CA ARG A 202 -18.92 9.72 0.85
C ARG A 202 -20.06 8.87 0.25
#